data_7aa5e9fbd63f67b69441c49d12b68d76
#
_entry.id   7aa5e9fbd63f67b69441c49d12b68d76
#
_cell.length_a   1.000
_cell.length_b   1.000
_cell.length_c   1.000
_cell.angle_alpha   90.00
_cell.angle_beta   90.00
_cell.angle_gamma   90.00
#
_symmetry.space_group_name_H-M   'P 1'
#
loop_
_entity.id
_entity.type
_entity.pdbx_description
1 polymer ?
#
loop_
_entity_poly.entity_id
_entity_poly.type
_entity_poly.pdbx_seq_one_letter_code
_entity_poly.pdbx_strand_id
1 'polypeptide(L)'
;MVNCLYVRFLLALPPPANATNTWPKKYPFCGGVFQSPIDFHKDILQYDSNLSPLEFIGYNVSSTDHFTLTNNGHSVKMHLSPTMHIRNLPFEYTASQLHLHWGNRNKSEGSEHTVSGKHFAAEMHIVHYNSEKYPDIAAAMDKANGLAVLAILLEIGPFNPSYEKIFRHFRNVKYKDQMVHIPGFNVQELLPDSPDEYYRYEGSLTTPPCYPSVLWTVFRHPVKISQEQASLKTTRVVLIDVVTIAKILQVGCTSQN
;
A
#
# COMPACT_ATOMS: atom_id res chain seq x y z
N MET A 1 -18.88 2.68 20.25
CA MET A 1 -17.58 2.25 20.80
C MET A 1 -16.67 2.01 19.61
N VAL A 2 -15.58 2.77 19.52
CA VAL A 2 -14.59 2.65 18.45
C VAL A 2 -13.82 1.34 18.65
N ASN A 3 -13.83 0.44 17.67
CA ASN A 3 -13.18 -0.86 17.74
C ASN A 3 -11.82 -0.81 17.04
N CYS A 4 -10.83 -0.15 17.66
CA CYS A 4 -9.45 -0.25 17.21
C CYS A 4 -8.82 -1.54 17.73
N LEU A 5 -8.27 -2.37 16.84
CA LEU A 5 -7.67 -3.65 17.17
C LEU A 5 -6.15 -3.59 16.97
N TYR A 6 -5.41 -3.80 18.04
CA TYR A 6 -3.95 -3.91 18.00
C TYR A 6 -3.52 -5.36 17.81
N VAL A 7 -2.53 -5.59 16.93
CA VAL A 7 -1.93 -6.90 16.79
C VAL A 7 -0.79 -7.02 17.81
N ARG A 8 -0.98 -7.84 18.85
CA ARG A 8 0.08 -8.16 19.80
C ARG A 8 1.07 -9.12 19.14
N PHE A 9 2.35 -8.84 19.26
CA PHE A 9 3.43 -9.71 18.76
C PHE A 9 3.38 -11.09 19.43
N LEU A 10 2.75 -12.04 18.77
CA LEU A 10 3.03 -13.45 18.90
C LEU A 10 3.73 -13.83 17.60
N LEU A 11 5.02 -14.20 17.72
CA LEU A 11 5.92 -14.72 16.69
C LEU A 11 5.36 -14.65 15.26
N ALA A 12 5.89 -13.72 14.47
CA ALA A 12 5.51 -13.57 13.07
C ALA A 12 5.45 -14.95 12.40
N LEU A 13 4.27 -15.32 11.91
CA LEU A 13 4.19 -16.44 10.98
C LEU A 13 5.11 -16.11 9.80
N PRO A 14 5.85 -17.09 9.28
CA PRO A 14 6.72 -16.84 8.15
C PRO A 14 5.89 -16.21 7.01
N PRO A 15 6.47 -15.26 6.24
CA PRO A 15 5.77 -14.65 5.12
C PRO A 15 5.23 -15.74 4.20
N PRO A 16 4.07 -15.53 3.56
CA PRO A 16 3.50 -16.51 2.65
C PRO A 16 4.56 -16.94 1.64
N ALA A 17 4.62 -18.22 1.32
CA ALA A 17 5.67 -18.92 0.57
C ALA A 17 6.00 -18.39 -0.85
N ASN A 18 5.47 -17.24 -1.24
CA ASN A 18 5.70 -16.57 -2.52
C ASN A 18 6.67 -15.36 -2.45
N ALA A 19 7.15 -14.98 -1.26
CA ALA A 19 8.35 -14.15 -1.19
C ALA A 19 9.50 -15.01 -1.74
N THR A 20 9.90 -14.72 -2.96
CA THR A 20 10.91 -15.51 -3.67
C THR A 20 12.12 -15.68 -2.74
N ASN A 21 12.57 -16.92 -2.50
CA ASN A 21 13.76 -17.28 -1.71
C ASN A 21 15.05 -16.55 -2.16
N THR A 22 14.94 -15.64 -3.13
CA THR A 22 16.03 -14.86 -3.70
C THR A 22 16.18 -13.47 -3.08
N TRP A 23 15.10 -12.87 -2.54
CA TRP A 23 15.19 -11.52 -1.96
C TRP A 23 16.12 -11.44 -0.76
N PRO A 24 16.07 -12.35 0.24
CA PRO A 24 16.96 -12.29 1.38
C PRO A 24 18.45 -12.37 1.03
N LYS A 25 18.80 -13.00 -0.10
CA LYS A 25 20.19 -13.08 -0.58
C LYS A 25 20.75 -11.71 -0.99
N LYS A 26 19.93 -10.85 -1.56
CA LYS A 26 20.30 -9.50 -2.01
C LYS A 26 19.91 -8.41 -1.02
N TYR A 27 18.80 -8.64 -0.31
CA TYR A 27 18.21 -7.70 0.65
C TYR A 27 17.98 -8.42 1.98
N PRO A 28 18.98 -8.39 2.90
CA PRO A 28 18.94 -9.18 4.12
C PRO A 28 17.71 -8.95 5.01
N PHE A 29 17.19 -7.71 5.05
CA PHE A 29 16.00 -7.40 5.82
C PHE A 29 14.76 -8.17 5.37
N CYS A 30 14.67 -8.59 4.09
CA CYS A 30 13.54 -9.38 3.59
C CYS A 30 13.47 -10.80 4.18
N GLY A 31 14.52 -11.27 4.86
CA GLY A 31 14.54 -12.51 5.62
C GLY A 31 14.48 -12.31 7.14
N GLY A 32 14.29 -11.06 7.59
CA GLY A 32 14.27 -10.70 8.99
C GLY A 32 12.92 -10.96 9.69
N VAL A 33 12.81 -10.47 10.90
CA VAL A 33 11.58 -10.43 11.69
C VAL A 33 10.80 -9.15 11.40
N PHE A 34 9.55 -9.06 11.87
CA PHE A 34 8.65 -7.89 11.68
C PHE A 34 8.39 -7.57 10.20
N GLN A 35 8.21 -8.60 9.39
CA GLN A 35 7.92 -8.43 7.97
C GLN A 35 6.43 -8.22 7.70
N SER A 36 6.13 -7.54 6.61
CA SER A 36 4.80 -7.32 6.04
C SER A 36 4.73 -7.92 4.64
N PRO A 37 3.53 -8.31 4.16
CA PRO A 37 2.22 -8.25 4.84
C PRO A 37 2.01 -9.37 5.86
N ILE A 38 0.89 -9.30 6.62
CA ILE A 38 0.46 -10.34 7.56
C ILE A 38 -0.99 -10.77 7.30
N ASP A 39 -1.39 -11.93 7.83
CA ASP A 39 -2.77 -12.35 7.94
C ASP A 39 -3.36 -11.92 9.29
N PHE A 40 -4.46 -11.18 9.25
CA PHE A 40 -5.19 -10.78 10.46
C PHE A 40 -6.12 -11.90 10.89
N HIS A 41 -5.61 -12.78 11.75
CA HIS A 41 -6.39 -13.86 12.33
C HIS A 41 -6.88 -13.49 13.72
N LYS A 42 -8.11 -13.88 14.08
CA LYS A 42 -8.74 -13.55 15.37
C LYS A 42 -7.86 -13.86 16.59
N ASP A 43 -7.03 -14.88 16.51
CA ASP A 43 -6.20 -15.34 17.62
C ASP A 43 -5.02 -14.41 17.94
N ILE A 44 -4.63 -13.52 16.98
CA ILE A 44 -3.57 -12.53 17.17
C ILE A 44 -4.12 -11.11 17.44
N LEU A 45 -5.43 -10.91 17.31
CA LEU A 45 -6.05 -9.62 17.50
C LEU A 45 -6.35 -9.36 18.98
N GLN A 46 -5.98 -8.19 19.46
CA GLN A 46 -6.30 -7.70 20.79
C GLN A 46 -6.91 -6.30 20.67
N TYR A 47 -8.01 -6.06 21.37
CA TYR A 47 -8.57 -4.74 21.47
C TYR A 47 -7.64 -3.83 22.29
N ASP A 48 -7.38 -2.62 21.80
CA ASP A 48 -6.62 -1.59 22.51
C ASP A 48 -7.43 -0.29 22.58
N SER A 49 -7.88 0.04 23.79
CA SER A 49 -8.65 1.25 24.08
C SER A 49 -7.83 2.55 24.00
N ASN A 50 -6.50 2.46 23.91
CA ASN A 50 -5.63 3.63 23.80
C ASN A 50 -5.46 4.10 22.35
N LEU A 51 -5.87 3.28 21.36
CA LEU A 51 -5.86 3.68 19.98
C LEU A 51 -6.99 4.68 19.70
N SER A 52 -6.62 5.86 19.22
CA SER A 52 -7.54 6.94 18.88
C SER A 52 -7.84 6.97 17.38
N PRO A 53 -9.00 7.50 16.95
CA PRO A 53 -9.27 7.80 15.57
C PRO A 53 -8.16 8.67 14.97
N LEU A 54 -7.79 8.39 13.71
CA LEU A 54 -6.82 9.19 12.99
C LEU A 54 -7.42 10.54 12.59
N GLU A 55 -6.62 11.59 12.66
CA GLU A 55 -6.96 12.90 12.13
C GLU A 55 -6.25 13.13 10.79
N PHE A 56 -7.03 13.44 9.76
CA PHE A 56 -6.54 13.69 8.41
C PHE A 56 -6.53 15.19 8.13
N ILE A 57 -5.37 15.76 8.02
CA ILE A 57 -5.18 17.21 7.80
C ILE A 57 -4.73 17.44 6.36
N GLY A 58 -5.36 18.40 5.66
CA GLY A 58 -4.99 18.79 4.31
C GLY A 58 -5.37 17.78 3.21
N TYR A 59 -6.19 16.77 3.50
CA TYR A 59 -6.60 15.73 2.55
C TYR A 59 -7.64 16.21 1.53
N ASN A 60 -8.38 17.28 1.84
CA ASN A 60 -9.31 17.90 0.91
C ASN A 60 -8.56 18.90 0.01
N VAL A 61 -8.02 18.38 -1.08
CA VAL A 61 -7.22 19.13 -2.05
C VAL A 61 -8.15 19.79 -3.06
N SER A 62 -7.94 21.08 -3.33
CA SER A 62 -8.75 21.83 -4.30
C SER A 62 -8.68 21.19 -5.70
N SER A 63 -9.78 21.21 -6.42
CA SER A 63 -9.83 20.78 -7.82
C SER A 63 -9.01 21.67 -8.78
N THR A 64 -8.57 22.84 -8.33
CA THR A 64 -7.64 23.71 -9.07
C THR A 64 -6.19 23.29 -8.90
N ASP A 65 -5.88 22.52 -7.85
CA ASP A 65 -4.58 21.87 -7.65
C ASP A 65 -4.53 20.54 -8.41
N HIS A 66 -3.35 19.96 -8.50
CA HIS A 66 -3.14 18.74 -9.27
C HIS A 66 -2.38 17.69 -8.48
N PHE A 67 -2.79 16.44 -8.65
CA PHE A 67 -1.96 15.28 -8.32
C PHE A 67 -1.23 14.80 -9.57
N THR A 68 -0.08 14.17 -9.41
CA THR A 68 0.67 13.56 -10.50
C THR A 68 0.61 12.04 -10.37
N LEU A 69 0.03 11.37 -11.37
CA LEU A 69 0.10 9.92 -11.53
C LEU A 69 1.33 9.57 -12.36
N THR A 70 2.08 8.56 -11.92
CA THR A 70 3.25 8.04 -12.63
C THR A 70 3.24 6.50 -12.65
N ASN A 71 3.68 5.91 -13.75
CA ASN A 71 3.96 4.47 -13.82
C ASN A 71 5.47 4.27 -13.71
N ASN A 72 5.95 3.68 -12.62
CA ASN A 72 7.37 3.41 -12.41
C ASN A 72 7.82 2.03 -12.94
N GLY A 73 6.94 1.31 -13.65
CA GLY A 73 7.16 -0.04 -14.14
C GLY A 73 6.77 -1.14 -13.15
N HIS A 74 6.58 -0.83 -11.88
CA HIS A 74 6.19 -1.79 -10.83
C HIS A 74 4.82 -1.47 -10.22
N SER A 75 4.41 -0.22 -10.25
CA SER A 75 3.13 0.25 -9.75
C SER A 75 2.77 1.58 -10.40
N VAL A 76 1.48 1.95 -10.34
CA VAL A 76 1.04 3.32 -10.59
C VAL A 76 1.01 4.05 -9.25
N LYS A 77 1.76 5.13 -9.16
CA LYS A 77 1.86 5.99 -7.98
C LYS A 77 1.19 7.33 -8.23
N MET A 78 0.47 7.83 -7.25
CA MET A 78 -0.01 9.20 -7.19
C MET A 78 0.82 9.95 -6.14
N HIS A 79 1.52 11.00 -6.56
CA HIS A 79 2.26 11.88 -5.66
C HIS A 79 1.28 12.76 -4.89
N LEU A 80 1.48 12.86 -3.58
CA LEU A 80 0.62 13.60 -2.66
C LEU A 80 1.27 14.91 -2.22
N SER A 81 0.44 15.87 -1.82
CA SER A 81 0.92 17.15 -1.32
C SER A 81 1.55 17.00 0.06
N PRO A 82 2.67 17.67 0.34
CA PRO A 82 3.28 17.70 1.67
C PRO A 82 2.44 18.48 2.71
N THR A 83 1.36 19.13 2.29
CA THR A 83 0.36 19.71 3.20
C THR A 83 -0.54 18.68 3.85
N MET A 84 -0.57 17.47 3.30
CA MET A 84 -1.35 16.34 3.82
C MET A 84 -0.58 15.64 4.92
N HIS A 85 -1.16 15.52 6.11
CA HIS A 85 -0.53 14.79 7.22
C HIS A 85 -1.57 14.12 8.13
N ILE A 86 -1.09 13.15 8.91
CA ILE A 86 -1.89 12.39 9.86
C ILE A 86 -1.42 12.72 11.26
N ARG A 87 -2.38 12.95 12.17
CA ARG A 87 -2.21 13.08 13.62
C ARG A 87 -2.82 11.88 14.36
N ASN A 88 -2.66 11.87 15.68
CA ASN A 88 -3.06 10.79 16.58
C ASN A 88 -2.30 9.47 16.29
N LEU A 89 -1.06 9.62 15.83
CA LEU A 89 -0.01 8.60 15.78
C LEU A 89 1.11 9.00 16.75
N PRO A 90 2.08 8.11 17.04
CA PRO A 90 3.21 8.46 17.92
C PRO A 90 4.00 9.70 17.50
N PHE A 91 3.96 10.06 16.19
CA PHE A 91 4.55 11.24 15.59
C PHE A 91 3.58 11.82 14.56
N GLU A 92 3.82 13.04 14.09
CA GLU A 92 3.17 13.56 12.90
C GLU A 92 3.82 12.95 11.64
N TYR A 93 2.98 12.43 10.74
CA TYR A 93 3.42 11.83 9.49
C TYR A 93 2.86 12.58 8.29
N THR A 94 3.75 13.03 7.41
CA THR A 94 3.40 13.75 6.17
C THR A 94 3.24 12.80 5.00
N ALA A 95 2.19 12.97 4.21
CA ALA A 95 1.92 12.15 3.04
C ALA A 95 3.00 12.35 1.96
N SER A 96 3.35 11.25 1.30
CA SER A 96 4.31 11.25 0.19
C SER A 96 3.66 10.76 -1.10
N GLN A 97 3.04 9.60 -1.05
CA GLN A 97 2.45 8.98 -2.24
C GLN A 97 1.37 7.95 -1.87
N LEU A 98 0.53 7.65 -2.86
CA LEU A 98 -0.43 6.54 -2.80
C LEU A 98 -0.18 5.62 -4.00
N HIS A 99 -0.35 4.32 -3.81
CA HIS A 99 -0.25 3.32 -4.87
C HIS A 99 -1.16 2.12 -4.60
N LEU A 100 -1.30 1.26 -5.60
CA LEU A 100 -2.15 0.08 -5.52
C LEU A 100 -1.39 -1.20 -5.81
N HIS A 101 -1.79 -2.24 -5.10
CA HIS A 101 -1.47 -3.65 -5.36
C HIS A 101 -2.71 -4.35 -5.91
N TRP A 102 -2.56 -5.13 -6.99
CA TRP A 102 -3.67 -5.86 -7.61
C TRP A 102 -3.20 -7.17 -8.23
N GLY A 103 -4.15 -8.07 -8.46
CA GLY A 103 -3.88 -9.33 -9.13
C GLY A 103 -3.53 -9.17 -10.61
N ASN A 104 -3.13 -10.26 -11.23
CA ASN A 104 -2.89 -10.34 -12.67
C ASN A 104 -4.10 -10.97 -13.40
N ARG A 105 -3.98 -11.17 -14.73
CA ARG A 105 -5.07 -11.77 -15.55
C ARG A 105 -5.53 -13.13 -15.07
N ASN A 106 -4.66 -13.91 -14.43
CA ASN A 106 -4.93 -15.29 -13.99
C ASN A 106 -5.24 -15.37 -12.49
N LYS A 107 -5.08 -14.26 -11.74
CA LYS A 107 -5.33 -14.18 -10.30
C LYS A 107 -6.13 -12.93 -10.00
N SER A 108 -7.42 -13.10 -9.71
CA SER A 108 -8.34 -11.99 -9.38
C SER A 108 -8.04 -11.33 -8.05
N GLU A 109 -7.37 -12.05 -7.15
CA GLU A 109 -6.97 -11.59 -5.83
C GLU A 109 -5.62 -10.87 -5.90
N GLY A 110 -5.54 -9.70 -5.29
CA GLY A 110 -4.35 -8.84 -5.40
C GLY A 110 -3.97 -8.10 -4.14
N SER A 111 -4.71 -8.28 -3.02
CA SER A 111 -4.30 -7.71 -1.75
C SER A 111 -3.02 -8.37 -1.23
N GLU A 112 -2.20 -7.60 -0.55
CA GLU A 112 -1.01 -8.08 0.14
C GLU A 112 -1.41 -8.62 1.52
N HIS A 113 -2.16 -7.84 2.32
CA HIS A 113 -2.73 -8.32 3.58
C HIS A 113 -3.93 -9.24 3.33
N THR A 114 -4.16 -10.12 4.31
CA THR A 114 -5.31 -11.03 4.34
C THR A 114 -6.04 -10.93 5.68
N VAL A 115 -7.29 -11.32 5.69
CA VAL A 115 -8.10 -11.41 6.92
C VAL A 115 -8.65 -12.83 7.02
N SER A 116 -8.21 -13.59 8.01
CA SER A 116 -8.54 -15.02 8.18
C SER A 116 -8.29 -15.83 6.91
N GLY A 117 -7.13 -15.59 6.28
CA GLY A 117 -6.71 -16.24 5.04
C GLY A 117 -7.40 -15.73 3.76
N LYS A 118 -8.37 -14.80 3.87
CA LYS A 118 -9.08 -14.24 2.71
C LYS A 118 -8.27 -13.12 2.09
N HIS A 119 -7.96 -13.26 0.79
CA HIS A 119 -7.46 -12.17 -0.04
C HIS A 119 -8.61 -11.29 -0.58
N PHE A 120 -8.28 -10.05 -0.92
CA PHE A 120 -9.17 -9.08 -1.53
C PHE A 120 -8.76 -8.80 -2.98
N ALA A 121 -9.63 -8.16 -3.75
CA ALA A 121 -9.40 -7.87 -5.17
C ALA A 121 -8.19 -6.95 -5.41
N ALA A 122 -7.92 -6.06 -4.48
CA ALA A 122 -6.76 -5.18 -4.51
C ALA A 122 -6.52 -4.57 -3.11
N GLU A 123 -5.40 -3.85 -2.98
CA GLU A 123 -5.07 -3.11 -1.78
C GLU A 123 -4.42 -1.78 -2.17
N MET A 124 -4.88 -0.69 -1.56
CA MET A 124 -4.32 0.64 -1.74
C MET A 124 -3.48 1.02 -0.53
N HIS A 125 -2.30 1.54 -0.76
CA HIS A 125 -1.43 2.08 0.27
C HIS A 125 -1.30 3.59 0.14
N ILE A 126 -1.50 4.32 1.24
CA ILE A 126 -1.17 5.75 1.37
C ILE A 126 0.03 5.85 2.29
N VAL A 127 1.17 6.22 1.73
CA VAL A 127 2.46 6.20 2.41
C VAL A 127 2.80 7.58 2.93
N HIS A 128 3.17 7.64 4.22
CA HIS A 128 3.57 8.85 4.93
C HIS A 128 4.95 8.64 5.56
N TYR A 129 5.69 9.71 5.77
CA TYR A 129 6.96 9.69 6.48
C TYR A 129 6.91 10.57 7.73
N ASN A 130 7.70 10.22 8.73
CA ASN A 130 7.82 10.95 10.00
C ASN A 130 8.48 12.30 9.77
N SER A 131 7.68 13.33 9.58
CA SER A 131 8.13 14.69 9.27
C SER A 131 8.62 15.46 10.49
N GLU A 132 8.35 14.96 11.70
CA GLU A 132 8.97 15.55 12.92
C GLU A 132 10.47 15.26 12.99
N LYS A 133 10.92 14.11 12.44
CA LYS A 133 12.30 13.65 12.58
C LYS A 133 13.10 13.70 11.28
N TYR A 134 12.44 13.64 10.12
CA TYR A 134 13.11 13.49 8.84
C TYR A 134 12.59 14.49 7.82
N PRO A 135 13.46 15.05 6.97
CA PRO A 135 13.08 16.05 5.98
C PRO A 135 12.27 15.50 4.82
N ASP A 136 12.41 14.21 4.52
CA ASP A 136 11.74 13.54 3.40
C ASP A 136 11.64 12.02 3.63
N ILE A 137 10.92 11.36 2.72
CA ILE A 137 10.71 9.91 2.77
C ILE A 137 12.01 9.11 2.59
N ALA A 138 12.98 9.61 1.82
CA ALA A 138 14.23 8.92 1.56
C ALA A 138 15.09 8.84 2.83
N ALA A 139 15.10 9.90 3.63
CA ALA A 139 15.77 9.95 4.91
C ALA A 139 15.07 9.10 5.99
N ALA A 140 13.74 8.90 5.87
CA ALA A 140 12.91 8.21 6.86
C ALA A 140 12.82 6.70 6.62
N MET A 141 12.91 6.24 5.36
CA MET A 141 12.43 4.91 4.94
C MET A 141 13.15 3.71 5.57
N ASP A 142 14.38 3.87 6.05
CA ASP A 142 15.19 2.83 6.70
C ASP A 142 15.26 3.00 8.22
N LYS A 143 14.52 3.94 8.79
CA LYS A 143 14.56 4.30 10.21
C LYS A 143 13.38 3.71 10.97
N ALA A 144 13.60 3.31 12.21
CA ALA A 144 12.52 2.90 13.12
C ALA A 144 11.48 4.01 13.24
N ASN A 145 10.19 3.68 13.12
CA ASN A 145 9.08 4.64 13.08
C ASN A 145 9.23 5.71 11.99
N GLY A 146 10.00 5.42 10.94
CA GLY A 146 10.22 6.36 9.84
C GLY A 146 9.00 6.55 8.94
N LEU A 147 8.20 5.50 8.79
CA LEU A 147 7.04 5.49 7.90
C LEU A 147 5.74 5.15 8.65
N ALA A 148 4.63 5.69 8.17
CA ALA A 148 3.29 5.24 8.50
C ALA A 148 2.52 4.98 7.19
N VAL A 149 1.90 3.80 7.09
CA VAL A 149 1.16 3.41 5.89
C VAL A 149 -0.28 3.06 6.26
N LEU A 150 -1.21 3.69 5.53
CA LEU A 150 -2.63 3.32 5.56
C LEU A 150 -2.87 2.29 4.46
N ALA A 151 -3.47 1.16 4.80
CA ALA A 151 -3.86 0.13 3.84
C ALA A 151 -5.38 0.02 3.77
N ILE A 152 -5.92 0.15 2.56
CA ILE A 152 -7.34 0.03 2.26
C ILE A 152 -7.53 -1.23 1.41
N LEU A 153 -8.25 -2.21 1.95
CA LEU A 153 -8.63 -3.42 1.25
C LEU A 153 -9.77 -3.11 0.28
N LEU A 154 -9.69 -3.61 -0.95
CA LEU A 154 -10.69 -3.38 -1.98
C LEU A 154 -11.39 -4.69 -2.35
N GLU A 155 -12.72 -4.72 -2.30
CA GLU A 155 -13.52 -5.86 -2.72
C GLU A 155 -14.44 -5.52 -3.91
N ILE A 156 -14.88 -6.55 -4.64
CA ILE A 156 -15.82 -6.36 -5.75
C ILE A 156 -17.20 -6.06 -5.21
N GLY A 157 -17.82 -5.02 -5.76
CA GLY A 157 -19.15 -4.55 -5.40
C GLY A 157 -19.68 -3.49 -6.37
N PRO A 158 -20.46 -2.51 -5.90
CA PRO A 158 -20.92 -1.41 -6.72
C PRO A 158 -19.81 -0.53 -7.28
N PHE A 159 -20.11 0.21 -8.37
CA PHE A 159 -19.22 1.23 -8.91
C PHE A 159 -18.91 2.31 -7.86
N ASN A 160 -17.65 2.69 -7.75
CA ASN A 160 -17.19 3.69 -6.80
C ASN A 160 -16.72 4.96 -7.52
N PRO A 161 -17.47 6.07 -7.43
CA PRO A 161 -17.15 7.31 -8.13
C PRO A 161 -15.86 7.98 -7.61
N SER A 162 -15.51 7.79 -6.34
CA SER A 162 -14.29 8.37 -5.76
C SER A 162 -13.03 7.70 -6.31
N TYR A 163 -13.05 6.39 -6.46
CA TYR A 163 -11.95 5.63 -7.08
C TYR A 163 -11.85 5.91 -8.59
N GLU A 164 -12.97 6.21 -9.25
CA GLU A 164 -12.98 6.56 -10.67
C GLU A 164 -12.19 7.84 -10.95
N LYS A 165 -12.07 8.76 -10.00
CA LYS A 165 -11.23 9.97 -10.11
C LYS A 165 -9.76 9.63 -10.42
N ILE A 166 -9.30 8.45 -10.01
CA ILE A 166 -7.95 7.95 -10.29
C ILE A 166 -7.96 6.98 -11.49
N PHE A 167 -8.84 5.98 -11.46
CA PHE A 167 -8.80 4.84 -12.37
C PHE A 167 -9.03 5.21 -13.83
N ARG A 168 -9.89 6.20 -14.13
CA ARG A 168 -10.12 6.70 -15.49
C ARG A 168 -8.84 7.19 -16.17
N HIS A 169 -7.82 7.57 -15.39
CA HIS A 169 -6.55 8.09 -15.89
C HIS A 169 -5.48 7.02 -16.09
N PHE A 170 -5.71 5.76 -15.68
CA PHE A 170 -4.72 4.68 -15.86
C PHE A 170 -4.33 4.42 -17.32
N ARG A 171 -5.25 4.69 -18.26
CA ARG A 171 -4.95 4.63 -19.70
C ARG A 171 -3.84 5.61 -20.15
N ASN A 172 -3.68 6.71 -19.42
CA ASN A 172 -2.70 7.76 -19.71
C ASN A 172 -1.30 7.44 -19.16
N VAL A 173 -1.21 6.45 -18.25
CA VAL A 173 0.03 5.97 -17.64
C VAL A 173 0.20 4.46 -17.87
N LYS A 174 -0.15 4.01 -19.08
CA LYS A 174 -0.13 2.58 -19.45
C LYS A 174 1.26 1.99 -19.39
N TYR A 175 2.29 2.73 -19.80
CA TYR A 175 3.65 2.25 -19.89
C TYR A 175 4.54 2.91 -18.84
N LYS A 176 5.64 2.22 -18.52
CA LYS A 176 6.68 2.75 -17.63
C LYS A 176 7.12 4.15 -18.06
N ASP A 177 7.41 5.00 -17.08
CA ASP A 177 7.86 6.39 -17.18
C ASP A 177 6.82 7.37 -17.77
N GLN A 178 5.58 6.92 -18.01
CA GLN A 178 4.49 7.83 -18.34
C GLN A 178 3.96 8.50 -17.07
N MET A 179 3.54 9.76 -17.23
CA MET A 179 2.92 10.57 -16.19
C MET A 179 1.72 11.35 -16.73
N VAL A 180 0.80 11.68 -15.83
CA VAL A 180 -0.35 12.55 -16.11
C VAL A 180 -0.71 13.35 -14.88
N HIS A 181 -1.08 14.63 -15.07
CA HIS A 181 -1.66 15.45 -14.02
C HIS A 181 -3.17 15.25 -14.00
N ILE A 182 -3.70 15.06 -12.79
CA ILE A 182 -5.14 14.90 -12.56
C ILE A 182 -5.61 15.97 -11.56
N PRO A 183 -6.88 16.46 -11.68
CA PRO A 183 -7.39 17.43 -10.71
C PRO A 183 -7.33 16.94 -9.28
N GLY A 184 -7.08 17.84 -8.35
CA GLY A 184 -7.16 17.60 -6.92
C GLY A 184 -8.57 17.14 -6.52
N PHE A 185 -8.66 16.38 -5.44
CA PHE A 185 -9.90 15.93 -4.83
C PHE A 185 -9.68 15.60 -3.36
N ASN A 186 -10.76 15.40 -2.61
CA ASN A 186 -10.64 14.97 -1.22
C ASN A 186 -10.23 13.50 -1.13
N VAL A 187 -8.97 13.26 -0.74
CA VAL A 187 -8.39 11.91 -0.64
C VAL A 187 -9.06 11.08 0.46
N GLN A 188 -9.72 11.69 1.46
CA GLN A 188 -10.50 10.96 2.45
C GLN A 188 -11.68 10.18 1.84
N GLU A 189 -12.16 10.57 0.65
CA GLU A 189 -13.22 9.82 -0.04
C GLU A 189 -12.78 8.41 -0.50
N LEU A 190 -11.48 8.11 -0.45
CA LEU A 190 -10.94 6.78 -0.74
C LEU A 190 -10.96 5.86 0.48
N LEU A 191 -11.14 6.41 1.69
CA LEU A 191 -11.19 5.64 2.94
C LEU A 191 -12.55 4.93 3.07
N PRO A 192 -12.64 3.86 3.90
CA PRO A 192 -13.93 3.25 4.21
C PRO A 192 -14.81 4.18 5.04
N ASP A 193 -16.12 3.87 5.10
CA ASP A 193 -17.13 4.66 5.82
C ASP A 193 -16.85 4.76 7.33
N SER A 194 -16.16 3.74 7.92
CA SER A 194 -15.75 3.69 9.31
C SER A 194 -14.23 3.65 9.45
N PRO A 195 -13.52 4.76 9.19
CA PRO A 195 -12.06 4.81 9.20
C PRO A 195 -11.47 4.75 10.63
N ASP A 196 -12.29 4.79 11.65
CA ASP A 196 -11.97 4.61 13.06
C ASP A 196 -11.90 3.12 13.47
N GLU A 197 -12.30 2.19 12.60
CA GLU A 197 -12.13 0.76 12.80
C GLU A 197 -10.94 0.24 11.95
N TYR A 198 -9.84 -0.09 12.61
CA TYR A 198 -8.62 -0.50 11.94
C TYR A 198 -7.78 -1.48 12.76
N TYR A 199 -6.89 -2.18 12.07
CA TYR A 199 -5.80 -2.96 12.66
C TYR A 199 -4.53 -2.12 12.68
N ARG A 200 -3.77 -2.18 13.78
CA ARG A 200 -2.49 -1.49 13.94
C ARG A 200 -1.40 -2.49 14.25
N TYR A 201 -0.25 -2.39 13.55
CA TYR A 201 0.94 -3.18 13.86
C TYR A 201 2.22 -2.53 13.34
N GLU A 202 3.36 -2.89 13.91
CA GLU A 202 4.68 -2.53 13.42
C GLU A 202 5.17 -3.60 12.44
N GLY A 203 5.59 -3.19 11.25
CA GLY A 203 5.99 -4.09 10.18
C GLY A 203 7.01 -3.45 9.24
N SER A 204 7.05 -3.94 8.02
CA SER A 204 8.07 -3.57 7.03
C SER A 204 7.47 -3.00 5.76
N LEU A 205 8.34 -2.49 4.88
CA LEU A 205 8.04 -2.38 3.45
C LEU A 205 7.73 -3.78 2.90
N THR A 206 6.70 -3.89 2.07
CA THR A 206 6.28 -5.17 1.44
C THR A 206 7.11 -5.56 0.23
N THR A 207 7.99 -4.66 -0.21
CA THR A 207 8.92 -4.88 -1.33
C THR A 207 10.35 -4.57 -0.88
N PRO A 208 11.37 -5.14 -1.56
CA PRO A 208 12.76 -4.79 -1.25
C PRO A 208 12.99 -3.27 -1.23
N PRO A 209 13.73 -2.78 -0.23
CA PRO A 209 14.63 -3.50 0.69
C PRO A 209 13.99 -4.08 1.97
N CYS A 210 12.65 -4.10 2.11
CA CYS A 210 11.90 -4.69 3.22
C CYS A 210 12.28 -4.14 4.60
N TYR A 211 12.61 -2.86 4.69
CA TYR A 211 12.99 -2.24 5.97
C TYR A 211 11.86 -2.31 6.99
N PRO A 212 12.14 -2.74 8.25
CA PRO A 212 11.15 -2.83 9.33
C PRO A 212 10.88 -1.46 9.95
N SER A 213 10.43 -0.51 9.13
CA SER A 213 10.32 0.91 9.45
C SER A 213 8.88 1.42 9.45
N VAL A 214 7.90 0.53 9.26
CA VAL A 214 6.51 0.92 8.96
C VAL A 214 5.58 0.70 10.14
N LEU A 215 4.88 1.76 10.54
CA LEU A 215 3.68 1.68 11.38
C LEU A 215 2.47 1.51 10.45
N TRP A 216 1.90 0.30 10.44
CA TRP A 216 0.76 -0.04 9.62
C TRP A 216 -0.57 0.28 10.29
N THR A 217 -1.47 0.88 9.53
CA THR A 217 -2.90 1.00 9.83
C THR A 217 -3.66 0.35 8.69
N VAL A 218 -4.24 -0.81 8.92
CA VAL A 218 -5.06 -1.52 7.92
C VAL A 218 -6.52 -1.38 8.30
N PHE A 219 -7.31 -0.70 7.47
CA PHE A 219 -8.72 -0.49 7.77
C PHE A 219 -9.48 -1.81 7.74
N ARG A 220 -10.34 -1.99 8.76
CA ARG A 220 -11.08 -3.24 8.98
C ARG A 220 -12.10 -3.52 7.88
N HIS A 221 -12.78 -2.47 7.41
CA HIS A 221 -13.84 -2.58 6.42
C HIS A 221 -13.27 -2.36 5.02
N PRO A 222 -13.49 -3.31 4.09
CA PRO A 222 -13.06 -3.11 2.72
C PRO A 222 -13.92 -2.07 2.01
N VAL A 223 -13.34 -1.35 1.08
CA VAL A 223 -14.04 -0.45 0.18
C VAL A 223 -14.46 -1.21 -1.08
N LYS A 224 -15.69 -0.98 -1.55
CA LYS A 224 -16.23 -1.62 -2.74
C LYS A 224 -15.87 -0.86 -4.01
N ILE A 225 -15.47 -1.61 -5.04
CA ILE A 225 -15.23 -1.12 -6.40
C ILE A 225 -15.88 -2.08 -7.39
N SER A 226 -16.32 -1.58 -8.55
CA SER A 226 -16.94 -2.46 -9.53
C SER A 226 -15.95 -3.41 -10.20
N GLN A 227 -16.47 -4.48 -10.81
CA GLN A 227 -15.67 -5.44 -11.56
C GLN A 227 -14.95 -4.75 -12.73
N GLU A 228 -15.58 -3.77 -13.39
CA GLU A 228 -14.97 -2.99 -14.47
C GLU A 228 -13.79 -2.18 -13.94
N GLN A 229 -13.96 -1.50 -12.80
CA GLN A 229 -12.88 -0.75 -12.14
C GLN A 229 -11.71 -1.67 -11.75
N ALA A 230 -12.00 -2.85 -11.24
CA ALA A 230 -10.98 -3.86 -10.94
C ALA A 230 -10.28 -4.36 -12.20
N SER A 231 -10.99 -4.53 -13.31
CA SER A 231 -10.44 -5.01 -14.58
C SER A 231 -9.58 -3.99 -15.31
N LEU A 232 -9.83 -2.69 -15.12
CA LEU A 232 -9.06 -1.61 -15.74
C LEU A 232 -7.58 -1.65 -15.37
N LYS A 233 -7.27 -2.16 -14.20
CA LYS A 233 -5.90 -2.30 -13.67
C LYS A 233 -5.06 -3.30 -14.48
N THR A 234 -5.65 -4.41 -14.92
CA THR A 234 -4.93 -5.49 -15.61
C THR A 234 -4.81 -5.28 -17.13
N THR A 235 -5.73 -4.53 -17.73
CA THR A 235 -5.77 -4.35 -19.19
C THR A 235 -5.16 -3.03 -19.67
N ARG A 236 -5.07 -2.02 -18.78
CA ARG A 236 -4.66 -0.66 -19.15
C ARG A 236 -3.28 -0.25 -18.65
N VAL A 237 -2.68 -1.00 -17.73
CA VAL A 237 -1.34 -0.70 -17.18
C VAL A 237 -0.41 -1.87 -17.44
N VAL A 238 0.74 -1.61 -18.05
CA VAL A 238 1.80 -2.59 -18.22
C VAL A 238 2.79 -2.39 -17.07
N LEU A 239 2.81 -3.35 -16.15
CA LEU A 239 3.81 -3.43 -15.09
C LEU A 239 4.84 -4.48 -15.49
N ILE A 240 6.09 -4.20 -15.23
CA ILE A 240 7.16 -5.17 -15.36
C ILE A 240 7.14 -6.00 -14.08
N ASP A 241 6.63 -7.23 -14.18
CA ASP A 241 6.63 -8.14 -13.04
C ASP A 241 8.08 -8.44 -12.63
N VAL A 242 8.40 -8.23 -11.35
CA VAL A 242 9.76 -8.47 -10.80
C VAL A 242 10.19 -9.93 -11.02
N VAL A 243 9.25 -10.87 -11.11
CA VAL A 243 9.50 -12.28 -11.43
C VAL A 243 9.96 -12.45 -12.89
N THR A 244 9.47 -11.63 -13.81
CA THR A 244 9.84 -11.68 -15.24
C THR A 244 11.27 -11.18 -15.47
N ILE A 245 11.72 -10.16 -14.72
CA ILE A 245 13.11 -9.66 -14.81
C ILE A 245 14.10 -10.74 -14.36
N ALA A 246 13.80 -11.52 -13.31
CA ALA A 246 14.67 -12.60 -12.86
C ALA A 246 14.81 -13.70 -13.94
N LYS A 247 13.75 -13.97 -14.72
CA LYS A 247 13.80 -14.94 -15.83
C LYS A 247 14.57 -14.41 -17.04
N ILE A 248 14.44 -13.13 -17.37
CA ILE A 248 15.18 -12.52 -18.50
C ILE A 248 16.69 -12.49 -18.22
N LEU A 249 17.10 -12.21 -16.98
CA LEU A 249 18.50 -12.22 -16.58
C LEU A 249 19.10 -13.63 -16.49
N GLN A 250 18.28 -14.68 -16.30
CA GLN A 250 18.75 -16.07 -16.35
C GLN A 250 18.94 -16.61 -17.78
N VAL A 251 18.20 -16.11 -18.76
CA VAL A 251 18.33 -16.53 -20.16
C VAL A 251 19.53 -15.86 -20.84
N GLY A 252 20.00 -14.72 -20.33
CA GLY A 252 21.17 -14.02 -20.85
C GLY A 252 22.53 -14.59 -20.43
N CYS A 253 22.57 -15.63 -19.59
CA CYS A 253 23.81 -16.19 -19.03
C CYS A 253 24.14 -17.61 -19.55
N THR A 254 23.43 -18.12 -20.55
CA THR A 254 23.72 -19.43 -21.16
C THR A 254 23.94 -19.33 -22.65
N SER A 255 24.98 -18.59 -23.07
CA SER A 255 25.59 -18.80 -24.38
C SER A 255 26.94 -18.09 -24.44
N GLN A 256 27.95 -18.74 -23.85
CA GLN A 256 29.34 -18.73 -24.31
C GLN A 256 30.09 -19.81 -23.55
N ASN A 257 30.11 -21.00 -24.13
CA ASN A 257 31.25 -21.93 -24.19
C ASN A 257 31.03 -22.85 -25.37
#